data_707c4f2335dd8cf22fdc3008af12b490
#
_entry.id   707c4f2335dd8cf22fdc3008af12b490
#
_cell.length_a   1.000
_cell.length_b   1.000
_cell.length_c   1.000
_cell.angle_alpha   90.00
_cell.angle_beta   90.00
_cell.angle_gamma   90.00
#
_symmetry.space_group_name_H-M   'P 1'
#
loop_
_entity.id
_entity.type
_entity.pdbx_description
1 polymer ?
#
loop_
_entity_poly.entity_id
_entity_poly.type
_entity_poly.pdbx_seq_one_letter_code
_entity_poly.pdbx_strand_id
1 'polypeptide(L)'
;ANAVQPPAPQAFEKPLLEGATAEAAAKAMKLPLGFRAIAAAAEPDVMQPIAFTLDHRGRMWVAEAYSYPHRQPDDKARDRILILEDTNGDHKFNQRKVFIEGLNLVSGLEVGFGGVWVGAAPNFMFIPDRDSDDRPDGKPQILLDGWGYQDTHETLNSFIWGPDGWLYGCHGVFTHSRVGKPGTAAADRVPFNAGVWRYHPRSREFELFCEGGSNCYGITFDENGELYY
;
A
#
# COMPACT_ATOMS: atom_id res chain seq x y z
N ALA A 1 25.75 31.96 -15.48
CA ALA A 1 24.62 31.07 -15.78
C ALA A 1 23.46 31.50 -14.89
N ASN A 2 22.44 32.16 -15.46
CA ASN A 2 21.24 32.54 -14.72
C ASN A 2 20.45 31.24 -14.43
N ALA A 3 20.31 30.89 -13.17
CA ALA A 3 19.44 29.81 -12.77
C ALA A 3 17.99 30.18 -13.17
N VAL A 4 17.39 29.38 -14.02
CA VAL A 4 15.98 29.50 -14.37
C VAL A 4 15.20 29.18 -13.12
N GLN A 5 14.54 30.17 -12.55
CA GLN A 5 13.65 29.96 -11.40
C GLN A 5 12.50 29.05 -11.86
N PRO A 6 12.19 27.97 -11.13
CA PRO A 6 11.03 27.16 -11.46
C PRO A 6 9.77 28.03 -11.44
N PRO A 7 8.79 27.77 -12.33
CA PRO A 7 7.54 28.51 -12.33
C PRO A 7 6.89 28.42 -10.94
N ALA A 8 6.33 29.52 -10.49
CA ALA A 8 5.57 29.53 -9.25
C ALA A 8 4.49 28.42 -9.28
N PRO A 9 4.23 27.72 -8.17
CA PRO A 9 3.17 26.71 -8.13
C PRO A 9 1.88 27.37 -8.63
N GLN A 10 1.29 26.80 -9.67
CA GLN A 10 -0.05 27.25 -10.08
C GLN A 10 -0.97 27.03 -8.90
N ALA A 11 -1.71 28.06 -8.52
CA ALA A 11 -2.78 27.92 -7.54
C ALA A 11 -3.67 26.78 -8.04
N PHE A 12 -3.90 25.78 -7.19
CA PHE A 12 -4.84 24.70 -7.52
C PHE A 12 -6.15 25.37 -7.91
N GLU A 13 -6.58 25.15 -9.15
CA GLU A 13 -7.93 25.55 -9.56
C GLU A 13 -8.88 24.91 -8.55
N LYS A 14 -9.85 25.69 -8.10
CA LYS A 14 -10.88 25.22 -7.19
C LYS A 14 -11.46 23.91 -7.77
N PRO A 15 -11.57 22.82 -6.99
CA PRO A 15 -12.07 21.56 -7.52
C PRO A 15 -13.38 21.78 -8.27
N LEU A 16 -13.44 21.37 -9.52
CA LEU A 16 -14.62 21.54 -10.39
C LEU A 16 -15.88 20.88 -9.81
N LEU A 17 -15.72 20.02 -8.81
CA LEU A 17 -16.74 19.12 -8.29
C LEU A 17 -16.76 19.08 -6.75
N GLU A 18 -16.45 20.19 -6.09
CA GLU A 18 -16.54 20.27 -4.62
C GLU A 18 -17.97 19.89 -4.17
N GLY A 19 -18.06 18.85 -3.33
CA GLY A 19 -19.34 18.30 -2.85
C GLY A 19 -20.07 17.40 -3.86
N ALA A 20 -19.44 17.03 -4.98
CA ALA A 20 -20.03 16.09 -5.92
C ALA A 20 -20.06 14.66 -5.36
N THR A 21 -21.10 13.91 -5.73
CA THR A 21 -21.13 12.47 -5.46
C THR A 21 -20.05 11.75 -6.28
N ALA A 22 -19.66 10.54 -5.87
CA ALA A 22 -18.68 9.73 -6.60
C ALA A 22 -19.14 9.45 -8.04
N GLU A 23 -20.44 9.23 -8.27
CA GLU A 23 -21.02 9.05 -9.60
C GLU A 23 -20.94 10.31 -10.45
N ALA A 24 -21.18 11.48 -9.85
CA ALA A 24 -21.04 12.75 -10.57
C ALA A 24 -19.59 13.01 -10.93
N ALA A 25 -18.64 12.70 -10.04
CA ALA A 25 -17.21 12.80 -10.29
C ALA A 25 -16.77 11.85 -11.42
N ALA A 26 -17.15 10.58 -11.38
CA ALA A 26 -16.86 9.61 -12.42
C ALA A 26 -17.40 10.04 -13.79
N LYS A 27 -18.64 10.55 -13.83
CA LYS A 27 -19.29 11.04 -15.07
C LYS A 27 -18.59 12.26 -15.66
N ALA A 28 -18.00 13.10 -14.83
CA ALA A 28 -17.32 14.32 -15.26
C ALA A 28 -15.90 14.11 -15.77
N MET A 29 -15.32 12.91 -15.60
CA MET A 29 -13.98 12.59 -16.08
C MET A 29 -13.89 12.69 -17.60
N LYS A 30 -12.83 13.33 -18.11
CA LYS A 30 -12.50 13.35 -19.52
C LYS A 30 -11.65 12.13 -19.86
N LEU A 31 -12.19 11.20 -20.60
CA LEU A 31 -11.57 9.91 -20.91
C LEU A 31 -11.34 9.77 -22.41
N PRO A 32 -10.36 8.96 -22.85
CA PRO A 32 -10.20 8.57 -24.24
C PRO A 32 -11.44 7.83 -24.76
N LEU A 33 -11.61 7.83 -26.10
CA LEU A 33 -12.69 7.09 -26.75
C LEU A 33 -12.63 5.60 -26.38
N GLY A 34 -13.77 5.03 -26.01
CA GLY A 34 -13.91 3.64 -25.62
C GLY A 34 -13.70 3.36 -24.12
N PHE A 35 -13.33 4.38 -23.34
CA PHE A 35 -13.20 4.26 -21.88
C PHE A 35 -14.39 4.89 -21.15
N ARG A 36 -14.70 4.35 -19.99
CA ARG A 36 -15.66 4.92 -19.04
C ARG A 36 -15.14 4.82 -17.61
N ALA A 37 -15.43 5.78 -16.75
CA ALA A 37 -15.21 5.70 -15.32
C ALA A 37 -16.47 5.18 -14.62
N ILE A 38 -16.28 4.34 -13.63
CA ILE A 38 -17.34 3.83 -12.76
C ILE A 38 -16.92 4.11 -11.32
N ALA A 39 -17.80 4.70 -10.52
CA ALA A 39 -17.59 4.81 -9.08
C ALA A 39 -17.80 3.44 -8.44
N ALA A 40 -16.73 2.68 -8.26
CA ALA A 40 -16.78 1.32 -7.73
C ALA A 40 -17.02 1.31 -6.20
N ALA A 41 -16.42 2.25 -5.49
CA ALA A 41 -16.62 2.50 -4.05
C ALA A 41 -16.35 3.97 -3.74
N ALA A 42 -16.90 4.46 -2.65
CA ALA A 42 -16.69 5.82 -2.15
C ALA A 42 -16.98 5.88 -0.65
N GLU A 43 -16.74 7.02 -0.03
CA GLU A 43 -17.18 7.26 1.34
C GLU A 43 -18.73 7.16 1.46
N PRO A 44 -19.25 6.55 2.52
CA PRO A 44 -18.54 6.07 3.73
C PRO A 44 -18.04 4.62 3.67
N ASP A 45 -18.20 3.93 2.54
CA ASP A 45 -17.84 2.50 2.44
C ASP A 45 -16.32 2.29 2.46
N VAL A 46 -15.57 3.23 1.88
CA VAL A 46 -14.11 3.29 1.92
C VAL A 46 -13.67 4.66 2.37
N MET A 47 -12.81 4.72 3.40
CA MET A 47 -12.31 5.97 3.96
C MET A 47 -10.77 5.98 3.99
N GLN A 48 -10.17 7.09 3.56
CA GLN A 48 -8.71 7.29 3.57
C GLN A 48 -7.93 6.09 3.01
N PRO A 49 -8.26 5.58 1.80
CA PRO A 49 -7.55 4.45 1.21
C PRO A 49 -6.11 4.85 0.87
N ILE A 50 -5.12 4.07 1.33
CA ILE A 50 -3.69 4.32 1.06
C ILE A 50 -3.10 3.28 0.11
N ALA A 51 -3.58 2.07 0.14
CA ALA A 51 -3.16 0.97 -0.71
C ALA A 51 -4.35 0.05 -1.01
N PHE A 52 -4.31 -0.61 -2.16
CA PHE A 52 -5.25 -1.66 -2.50
C PHE A 52 -4.60 -2.71 -3.38
N THR A 53 -5.16 -3.90 -3.38
CA THR A 53 -4.82 -4.99 -4.31
C THR A 53 -6.07 -5.78 -4.67
N LEU A 54 -6.01 -6.57 -5.74
CA LEU A 54 -7.09 -7.46 -6.15
C LEU A 54 -6.68 -8.91 -5.89
N ASP A 55 -7.58 -9.67 -5.29
CA ASP A 55 -7.35 -11.11 -5.15
C ASP A 55 -7.77 -11.88 -6.42
N HIS A 56 -7.50 -13.19 -6.43
CA HIS A 56 -7.84 -14.09 -7.54
C HIS A 56 -9.34 -14.25 -7.80
N ARG A 57 -10.18 -13.77 -6.89
CA ARG A 57 -11.65 -13.74 -7.01
C ARG A 57 -12.15 -12.39 -7.55
N GLY A 58 -11.24 -11.44 -7.82
CA GLY A 58 -11.57 -10.08 -8.27
C GLY A 58 -12.09 -9.16 -7.16
N ARG A 59 -11.96 -9.56 -5.90
CA ARG A 59 -12.32 -8.71 -4.77
C ARG A 59 -11.19 -7.73 -4.49
N MET A 60 -11.56 -6.52 -4.09
CA MET A 60 -10.61 -5.48 -3.74
C MET A 60 -10.32 -5.49 -2.24
N TRP A 61 -9.05 -5.66 -1.91
CA TRP A 61 -8.55 -5.51 -0.56
C TRP A 61 -8.00 -4.10 -0.40
N VAL A 62 -8.44 -3.37 0.60
CA VAL A 62 -8.12 -1.95 0.80
C VAL A 62 -7.55 -1.72 2.19
N ALA A 63 -6.42 -1.02 2.26
CA ALA A 63 -5.88 -0.50 3.50
C ALA A 63 -6.41 0.92 3.74
N GLU A 64 -7.14 1.11 4.83
CA GLU A 64 -7.61 2.42 5.30
C GLU A 64 -6.67 2.95 6.39
N ALA A 65 -6.05 4.12 6.14
CA ALA A 65 -4.99 4.70 6.97
C ALA A 65 -5.49 5.88 7.81
N TYR A 66 -6.29 5.62 8.82
CA TYR A 66 -6.80 6.66 9.73
C TYR A 66 -5.71 7.32 10.57
N SER A 67 -4.56 6.66 10.75
CA SER A 67 -3.40 7.18 11.46
C SER A 67 -2.50 8.06 10.61
N TYR A 68 -2.66 8.03 9.27
CA TYR A 68 -1.86 8.89 8.39
C TYR A 68 -2.19 10.38 8.61
N PRO A 69 -1.22 11.30 8.63
CA PRO A 69 0.22 11.09 8.40
C PRO A 69 1.05 10.83 9.67
N HIS A 70 0.44 10.67 10.82
CA HIS A 70 1.15 10.54 12.10
C HIS A 70 0.81 9.25 12.81
N ARG A 71 1.83 8.40 13.04
CA ARG A 71 1.68 7.20 13.83
C ARG A 71 1.07 7.52 15.20
N GLN A 72 -0.01 6.83 15.52
CA GLN A 72 -0.74 7.02 16.77
C GLN A 72 -0.14 6.18 17.90
N PRO A 73 -0.42 6.49 19.18
CA PRO A 73 -0.23 5.52 20.27
C PRO A 73 -0.96 4.21 19.94
N ASP A 74 -0.36 3.07 20.28
CA ASP A 74 -0.88 1.76 19.86
C ASP A 74 -2.30 1.48 20.38
N ASP A 75 -2.66 2.01 21.55
CA ASP A 75 -4.01 1.93 22.10
C ASP A 75 -5.06 2.79 21.36
N LYS A 76 -4.61 3.65 20.44
CA LYS A 76 -5.44 4.52 19.60
C LYS A 76 -5.36 4.16 18.11
N ALA A 77 -4.65 3.11 17.78
CA ALA A 77 -4.52 2.63 16.41
C ALA A 77 -5.89 2.18 15.86
N ARG A 78 -6.24 2.65 14.64
CA ARG A 78 -7.54 2.40 14.02
C ARG A 78 -7.48 2.04 12.55
N ASP A 79 -6.26 1.95 11.98
CA ASP A 79 -6.11 1.55 10.61
C ASP A 79 -6.65 0.14 10.43
N ARG A 80 -7.20 -0.15 9.27
CA ARG A 80 -7.84 -1.43 9.02
C ARG A 80 -7.69 -1.87 7.57
N ILE A 81 -7.96 -3.14 7.35
CA ILE A 81 -8.02 -3.73 6.02
C ILE A 81 -9.45 -4.17 5.76
N LEU A 82 -9.97 -3.73 4.62
CA LEU A 82 -11.30 -4.07 4.12
C LEU A 82 -11.20 -5.04 2.94
N ILE A 83 -12.26 -5.81 2.78
CA ILE A 83 -12.54 -6.58 1.57
C ILE A 83 -13.83 -6.03 0.97
N LEU A 84 -13.76 -5.65 -0.30
CA LEU A 84 -14.90 -5.18 -1.07
C LEU A 84 -15.18 -6.17 -2.20
N GLU A 85 -16.44 -6.50 -2.40
CA GLU A 85 -16.87 -7.47 -3.40
C GLU A 85 -18.03 -6.95 -4.22
N ASP A 86 -17.96 -7.12 -5.54
CA ASP A 86 -19.06 -6.93 -6.48
C ASP A 86 -19.72 -8.29 -6.71
N THR A 87 -20.85 -8.53 -6.04
CA THR A 87 -21.54 -9.84 -6.10
C THR A 87 -22.56 -9.93 -7.22
N ASN A 88 -22.88 -8.83 -7.89
CA ASN A 88 -23.89 -8.75 -8.93
C ASN A 88 -23.33 -8.44 -10.34
N GLY A 89 -22.03 -8.14 -10.43
CA GLY A 89 -21.32 -7.91 -11.69
C GLY A 89 -21.61 -6.56 -12.34
N ASP A 90 -22.05 -5.56 -11.58
CA ASP A 90 -22.32 -4.22 -12.09
C ASP A 90 -21.12 -3.27 -12.01
N HIS A 91 -19.97 -3.78 -11.58
CA HIS A 91 -18.70 -3.06 -11.35
C HIS A 91 -18.74 -2.08 -10.17
N LYS A 92 -19.69 -2.26 -9.25
CA LYS A 92 -19.75 -1.55 -7.97
C LYS A 92 -19.65 -2.55 -6.83
N PHE A 93 -18.86 -2.21 -5.85
CA PHE A 93 -18.75 -3.06 -4.68
C PHE A 93 -19.98 -2.89 -3.79
N ASN A 94 -20.75 -3.96 -3.65
CA ASN A 94 -22.00 -4.01 -2.87
C ASN A 94 -21.87 -4.83 -1.58
N GLN A 95 -20.75 -5.48 -1.36
CA GLN A 95 -20.40 -6.10 -0.09
C GLN A 95 -19.11 -5.50 0.45
N ARG A 96 -19.09 -5.29 1.76
CA ARG A 96 -17.98 -4.75 2.53
C ARG A 96 -17.76 -5.56 3.79
N LYS A 97 -16.55 -6.03 3.99
CA LYS A 97 -16.14 -6.78 5.18
C LYS A 97 -14.87 -6.16 5.78
N VAL A 98 -14.80 -6.02 7.08
CA VAL A 98 -13.54 -5.69 7.79
C VAL A 98 -12.80 -6.99 8.02
N PHE A 99 -11.60 -7.12 7.43
CA PHE A 99 -10.72 -8.26 7.66
C PHE A 99 -10.02 -8.13 9.01
N ILE A 100 -9.38 -6.98 9.25
CA ILE A 100 -8.70 -6.66 10.52
C ILE A 100 -8.74 -5.17 10.78
N GLU A 101 -8.76 -4.78 12.05
CA GLU A 101 -8.67 -3.39 12.51
C GLU A 101 -7.67 -3.26 13.66
N GLY A 102 -7.34 -2.02 14.04
CA GLY A 102 -6.37 -1.74 15.09
C GLY A 102 -4.93 -1.75 14.59
N LEU A 103 -4.71 -1.69 13.29
CA LEU A 103 -3.40 -1.46 12.69
C LEU A 103 -2.99 0.01 12.84
N ASN A 104 -1.70 0.31 12.65
CA ASN A 104 -1.15 1.64 12.90
C ASN A 104 -0.14 2.02 11.82
N LEU A 105 -0.43 3.10 11.10
CA LEU A 105 0.38 3.62 10.01
C LEU A 105 0.56 2.60 8.87
N VAL A 106 -0.57 2.01 8.42
CA VAL A 106 -0.58 1.13 7.26
C VAL A 106 -0.21 1.92 6.00
N SER A 107 0.69 1.36 5.18
CA SER A 107 1.18 2.01 3.96
C SER A 107 1.35 1.06 2.78
N GLY A 108 1.38 -0.25 3.01
CA GLY A 108 1.52 -1.27 1.98
C GLY A 108 0.61 -2.46 2.23
N LEU A 109 0.10 -3.05 1.16
CA LEU A 109 -0.84 -4.16 1.21
C LEU A 109 -0.68 -5.06 -0.01
N GLU A 110 -0.61 -6.38 0.23
CA GLU A 110 -0.72 -7.39 -0.81
C GLU A 110 -1.31 -8.68 -0.25
N VAL A 111 -1.97 -9.48 -1.08
CA VAL A 111 -2.57 -10.76 -0.69
C VAL A 111 -1.89 -11.92 -1.39
N GLY A 112 -1.77 -13.05 -0.71
CA GLY A 112 -1.17 -14.25 -1.30
C GLY A 112 -0.55 -15.16 -0.26
N PHE A 113 -0.20 -16.37 -0.68
CA PHE A 113 0.43 -17.39 0.16
C PHE A 113 -0.33 -17.70 1.46
N GLY A 114 -1.67 -17.65 1.41
CA GLY A 114 -2.55 -17.98 2.53
C GLY A 114 -2.66 -16.87 3.58
N GLY A 115 -2.62 -15.62 3.15
CA GLY A 115 -2.84 -14.48 4.03
C GLY A 115 -2.55 -13.13 3.40
N VAL A 116 -2.39 -12.14 4.24
CA VAL A 116 -2.26 -10.73 3.91
C VAL A 116 -0.92 -10.19 4.38
N TRP A 117 -0.19 -9.55 3.48
CA TRP A 117 1.12 -8.94 3.69
C TRP A 117 0.93 -7.45 3.89
N VAL A 118 1.38 -6.92 5.02
CA VAL A 118 1.07 -5.56 5.44
C VAL A 118 2.33 -4.79 5.80
N GLY A 119 2.49 -3.63 5.19
CA GLY A 119 3.42 -2.59 5.61
C GLY A 119 2.73 -1.67 6.61
N ALA A 120 3.24 -1.61 7.83
CA ALA A 120 2.75 -0.75 8.90
C ALA A 120 3.92 -0.34 9.79
N ALA A 121 4.66 0.67 9.35
CA ALA A 121 5.93 1.05 9.99
C ALA A 121 5.81 1.23 11.51
N PRO A 122 6.75 0.70 12.30
CA PRO A 122 8.05 0.16 11.90
C PRO A 122 8.04 -1.31 11.44
N ASN A 123 6.89 -1.93 11.19
CA ASN A 123 6.76 -3.35 10.95
C ASN A 123 6.35 -3.68 9.51
N PHE A 124 6.93 -4.75 8.99
CA PHE A 124 6.40 -5.53 7.88
C PHE A 124 5.87 -6.84 8.45
N MET A 125 4.62 -7.17 8.18
CA MET A 125 3.95 -8.28 8.84
C MET A 125 3.15 -9.15 7.89
N PHE A 126 2.87 -10.38 8.30
CA PHE A 126 1.98 -11.32 7.65
C PHE A 126 0.81 -11.66 8.58
N ILE A 127 -0.40 -11.60 8.05
CA ILE A 127 -1.63 -11.94 8.75
C ILE A 127 -2.22 -13.18 8.06
N PRO A 128 -2.15 -14.36 8.69
CA PRO A 128 -2.61 -15.59 8.06
C PRO A 128 -4.15 -15.64 7.91
N ASP A 129 -4.60 -16.16 6.78
CA ASP A 129 -5.97 -16.54 6.44
C ASP A 129 -5.87 -17.77 5.51
N ARG A 130 -5.63 -18.96 6.11
CA ARG A 130 -5.25 -20.16 5.36
C ARG A 130 -6.44 -20.89 4.76
N ASP A 131 -7.59 -20.77 5.37
CA ASP A 131 -8.85 -21.36 4.90
C ASP A 131 -9.67 -20.40 4.03
N SER A 132 -9.18 -19.15 3.87
CA SER A 132 -9.79 -18.11 3.03
C SER A 132 -11.23 -17.78 3.43
N ASP A 133 -11.50 -17.77 4.75
CA ASP A 133 -12.79 -17.40 5.30
C ASP A 133 -12.95 -15.89 5.52
N ASP A 134 -11.93 -15.13 5.13
CA ASP A 134 -11.79 -13.67 5.27
C ASP A 134 -11.70 -13.23 6.74
N ARG A 135 -11.05 -14.03 7.56
CA ARG A 135 -10.73 -13.74 8.96
C ARG A 135 -9.30 -14.11 9.29
N PRO A 136 -8.61 -13.32 10.11
CA PRO A 136 -7.28 -13.71 10.55
C PRO A 136 -7.29 -15.02 11.35
N ASP A 137 -6.46 -15.99 10.97
CA ASP A 137 -6.20 -17.24 11.70
C ASP A 137 -5.35 -17.05 12.97
N GLY A 138 -5.09 -15.81 13.34
CA GLY A 138 -4.31 -15.49 14.52
C GLY A 138 -3.79 -14.06 14.50
N LYS A 139 -2.86 -13.76 15.40
CA LYS A 139 -2.26 -12.42 15.49
C LYS A 139 -1.34 -12.15 14.31
N PRO A 140 -1.21 -10.87 13.87
CA PRO A 140 -0.20 -10.47 12.90
C PRO A 140 1.21 -10.95 13.31
N GLN A 141 1.92 -11.55 12.37
CA GLN A 141 3.29 -12.03 12.54
C GLN A 141 4.25 -10.97 12.02
N ILE A 142 5.04 -10.36 12.89
CA ILE A 142 6.08 -9.41 12.47
C ILE A 142 7.20 -10.20 11.81
N LEU A 143 7.43 -9.96 10.52
CA LEU A 143 8.47 -10.62 9.73
C LEU A 143 9.76 -9.83 9.73
N LEU A 144 9.64 -8.52 9.58
CA LEU A 144 10.74 -7.55 9.65
C LEU A 144 10.29 -6.34 10.47
N ASP A 145 11.23 -5.71 11.14
CA ASP A 145 11.04 -4.45 11.84
C ASP A 145 12.17 -3.45 11.53
N GLY A 146 12.09 -2.24 12.11
CA GLY A 146 13.08 -1.20 11.91
C GLY A 146 12.86 -0.35 10.67
N TRP A 147 11.68 -0.43 10.06
CA TRP A 147 11.25 0.52 9.04
C TRP A 147 11.04 1.89 9.64
N GLY A 148 11.67 2.91 9.05
CA GLY A 148 11.49 4.29 9.43
C GLY A 148 10.13 4.84 8.98
N TYR A 149 9.72 5.95 9.61
CA TYR A 149 8.50 6.68 9.28
C TYR A 149 8.67 8.19 9.52
N GLN A 150 9.88 8.70 9.31
CA GLN A 150 10.16 10.15 9.38
C GLN A 150 9.36 10.90 8.33
N ASP A 151 9.24 10.32 7.15
CA ASP A 151 8.32 10.74 6.12
C ASP A 151 7.34 9.59 5.83
N THR A 152 6.12 9.72 6.32
CA THR A 152 5.15 8.62 6.37
C THR A 152 4.57 8.25 5.00
N HIS A 153 4.60 9.14 4.01
CA HIS A 153 4.12 8.82 2.68
C HIS A 153 5.16 8.06 1.84
N GLU A 154 6.40 8.01 2.29
CA GLU A 154 7.49 7.30 1.62
C GLU A 154 7.89 5.97 2.28
N THR A 155 7.35 5.64 3.47
CA THR A 155 7.69 4.39 4.14
C THR A 155 7.20 3.19 3.33
N LEU A 156 7.64 1.98 3.67
CA LEU A 156 7.39 0.75 2.90
C LEU A 156 6.00 0.71 2.23
N ASN A 157 5.98 0.76 0.91
CA ASN A 157 4.77 0.92 0.10
C ASN A 157 4.82 0.10 -1.20
N SER A 158 3.76 0.17 -2.00
CA SER A 158 3.68 -0.36 -3.36
C SER A 158 4.01 -1.85 -3.47
N PHE A 159 3.36 -2.66 -2.66
CA PHE A 159 3.59 -4.12 -2.66
C PHE A 159 3.07 -4.76 -3.94
N ILE A 160 3.88 -5.62 -4.54
CA ILE A 160 3.52 -6.40 -5.71
C ILE A 160 4.28 -7.74 -5.75
N TRP A 161 3.63 -8.82 -6.19
CA TRP A 161 4.31 -10.07 -6.48
C TRP A 161 5.09 -9.97 -7.78
N GLY A 162 6.39 -10.25 -7.70
CA GLY A 162 7.24 -10.39 -8.88
C GLY A 162 7.03 -11.73 -9.60
N PRO A 163 7.45 -11.82 -10.87
CA PRO A 163 7.34 -13.05 -11.66
C PRO A 163 8.20 -14.20 -11.11
N ASP A 164 9.14 -13.89 -10.24
CA ASP A 164 10.01 -14.82 -9.52
C ASP A 164 9.41 -15.33 -8.19
N GLY A 165 8.22 -14.87 -7.83
CA GLY A 165 7.51 -15.25 -6.60
C GLY A 165 7.96 -14.54 -5.33
N TRP A 166 8.80 -13.51 -5.45
CA TRP A 166 9.10 -12.59 -4.35
C TRP A 166 8.05 -11.49 -4.23
N LEU A 167 7.84 -11.03 -3.02
CA LEU A 167 7.10 -9.79 -2.76
C LEU A 167 8.06 -8.62 -2.84
N TYR A 168 7.76 -7.65 -3.69
CA TYR A 168 8.52 -6.41 -3.85
C TYR A 168 7.80 -5.26 -3.19
N GLY A 169 8.56 -4.24 -2.79
CA GLY A 169 8.04 -2.98 -2.27
C GLY A 169 9.02 -1.84 -2.44
N CYS A 170 8.50 -0.62 -2.43
CA CYS A 170 9.27 0.62 -2.44
C CYS A 170 9.56 1.17 -1.06
N HIS A 171 10.52 2.09 -1.01
CA HIS A 171 10.86 2.92 0.15
C HIS A 171 11.50 4.23 -0.32
N GLY A 172 11.14 5.35 0.25
CA GLY A 172 11.60 6.65 -0.23
C GLY A 172 12.78 7.25 0.53
N VAL A 173 13.29 8.38 0.04
CA VAL A 173 14.59 8.96 0.42
C VAL A 173 14.58 9.67 1.78
N PHE A 174 13.45 10.23 2.22
CA PHE A 174 13.36 10.99 3.47
C PHE A 174 13.03 10.13 4.68
N THR A 175 13.01 8.82 4.51
CA THR A 175 12.74 7.84 5.54
C THR A 175 13.93 6.90 5.71
N HIS A 176 14.58 6.98 6.85
CA HIS A 176 15.78 6.19 7.15
C HIS A 176 15.42 4.94 7.95
N SER A 177 15.74 3.78 7.42
CA SER A 177 15.43 2.48 8.01
C SER A 177 16.68 1.70 8.37
N ARG A 178 16.53 0.80 9.34
CA ARG A 178 17.49 -0.28 9.65
C ARG A 178 16.70 -1.56 9.80
N VAL A 179 16.51 -2.23 8.68
CA VAL A 179 15.59 -3.35 8.55
C VAL A 179 16.22 -4.66 8.98
N GLY A 180 15.50 -5.46 9.73
CA GLY A 180 15.94 -6.78 10.14
C GLY A 180 14.79 -7.61 10.70
N LYS A 181 15.03 -8.89 10.94
CA LYS A 181 14.09 -9.73 11.68
C LYS A 181 13.98 -9.23 13.13
N PRO A 182 12.84 -9.40 13.80
CA PRO A 182 12.72 -9.07 15.22
C PRO A 182 13.85 -9.69 16.05
N GLY A 183 14.46 -8.87 16.89
CA GLY A 183 15.60 -9.30 17.71
C GLY A 183 16.99 -9.20 17.04
N THR A 184 17.08 -8.85 15.76
CA THR A 184 18.36 -8.60 15.10
C THR A 184 19.06 -7.41 15.75
N ALA A 185 20.35 -7.59 16.09
CA ALA A 185 21.15 -6.52 16.68
C ALA A 185 21.28 -5.32 15.72
N ALA A 186 21.37 -4.12 16.26
CA ALA A 186 21.37 -2.89 15.44
C ALA A 186 22.52 -2.84 14.41
N ALA A 187 23.66 -3.45 14.72
CA ALA A 187 24.83 -3.51 13.82
C ALA A 187 24.60 -4.43 12.61
N ASP A 188 23.73 -5.45 12.77
CA ASP A 188 23.49 -6.48 11.76
C ASP A 188 22.27 -6.18 10.89
N ARG A 189 21.58 -5.07 11.15
CA ARG A 189 20.41 -4.63 10.37
C ARG A 189 20.85 -3.95 9.08
N VAL A 190 20.11 -4.18 8.03
CA VAL A 190 20.33 -3.59 6.71
C VAL A 190 19.92 -2.12 6.73
N PRO A 191 20.84 -1.16 6.56
CA PRO A 191 20.46 0.24 6.38
C PRO A 191 19.75 0.39 5.04
N PHE A 192 18.64 1.13 5.03
CA PHE A 192 17.86 1.38 3.83
C PHE A 192 17.24 2.78 3.86
N ASN A 193 17.37 3.49 2.73
CA ASN A 193 16.87 4.85 2.61
C ASN A 193 15.96 5.02 1.39
N ALA A 194 16.42 4.64 0.18
CA ALA A 194 15.62 4.77 -1.03
C ALA A 194 15.84 3.59 -1.97
N GLY A 195 14.79 3.14 -2.63
CA GLY A 195 14.84 2.08 -3.64
C GLY A 195 13.76 1.03 -3.50
N VAL A 196 14.06 -0.14 -4.03
CA VAL A 196 13.19 -1.31 -4.03
C VAL A 196 13.79 -2.41 -3.18
N TRP A 197 12.96 -2.98 -2.32
CA TRP A 197 13.27 -4.16 -1.53
C TRP A 197 12.40 -5.34 -1.97
N ARG A 198 12.82 -6.56 -1.60
CA ARG A 198 11.99 -7.74 -1.80
C ARG A 198 12.08 -8.72 -0.63
N TYR A 199 11.04 -9.52 -0.49
CA TYR A 199 10.93 -10.54 0.56
C TYR A 199 10.40 -11.85 -0.02
N HIS A 200 11.08 -12.96 0.25
CA HIS A 200 10.66 -14.26 -0.22
C HIS A 200 9.72 -14.95 0.78
N PRO A 201 8.47 -15.28 0.38
CA PRO A 201 7.43 -15.72 1.33
C PRO A 201 7.72 -17.07 1.99
N ARG A 202 8.49 -17.93 1.34
CA ARG A 202 8.81 -19.29 1.84
C ARG A 202 10.16 -19.34 2.57
N SER A 203 11.24 -18.85 1.97
CA SER A 203 12.57 -18.85 2.59
C SER A 203 12.71 -17.80 3.70
N ARG A 204 11.83 -16.79 3.72
CA ARG A 204 11.86 -15.65 4.64
C ARG A 204 13.14 -14.82 4.53
N GLU A 205 13.68 -14.75 3.33
CA GLU A 205 14.81 -13.91 2.98
C GLU A 205 14.34 -12.51 2.64
N PHE A 206 15.11 -11.53 3.09
CA PHE A 206 14.93 -10.12 2.78
C PHE A 206 16.15 -9.62 2.02
N GLU A 207 15.91 -8.91 0.94
CA GLU A 207 16.96 -8.32 0.13
C GLU A 207 16.63 -6.87 -0.24
N LEU A 208 17.67 -6.07 -0.25
CA LEU A 208 17.70 -4.79 -0.92
C LEU A 208 17.91 -5.06 -2.42
N PHE A 209 16.88 -4.91 -3.23
CA PHE A 209 16.93 -5.29 -4.64
C PHE A 209 17.65 -4.24 -5.48
N CYS A 210 17.31 -2.97 -5.29
CA CYS A 210 18.06 -1.86 -5.87
C CYS A 210 17.94 -0.61 -5.00
N GLU A 211 18.96 0.25 -5.09
CA GLU A 211 19.02 1.51 -4.38
C GLU A 211 18.90 2.69 -5.35
N GLY A 212 18.29 3.76 -4.90
CA GLY A 212 18.14 5.01 -5.66
C GLY A 212 16.70 5.49 -5.74
N GLY A 213 16.51 6.52 -6.54
CA GLY A 213 15.24 7.22 -6.61
C GLY A 213 15.09 8.29 -5.54
N SER A 214 13.90 8.84 -5.43
CA SER A 214 13.53 9.85 -4.45
C SER A 214 12.24 9.45 -3.77
N ASN A 215 11.10 9.96 -4.19
CA ASN A 215 9.77 9.60 -3.69
C ASN A 215 9.26 8.32 -4.37
N CYS A 216 9.89 7.19 -4.11
CA CYS A 216 9.52 5.93 -4.74
C CYS A 216 8.12 5.49 -4.29
N TYR A 217 7.16 5.54 -5.22
CA TYR A 217 5.79 5.11 -5.00
C TYR A 217 5.19 4.54 -6.28
N GLY A 218 5.26 3.24 -6.41
CA GLY A 218 4.80 2.47 -7.57
C GLY A 218 5.88 1.55 -8.09
N ILE A 219 5.51 0.30 -8.31
CA ILE A 219 6.34 -0.73 -8.94
C ILE A 219 5.48 -1.47 -9.95
N THR A 220 6.06 -1.81 -11.08
CA THR A 220 5.44 -2.72 -12.04
C THR A 220 6.50 -3.57 -12.73
N PHE A 221 6.06 -4.66 -13.34
CA PHE A 221 6.89 -5.50 -14.20
C PHE A 221 6.33 -5.50 -15.62
N ASP A 222 7.21 -5.51 -16.60
CA ASP A 222 6.80 -5.76 -17.98
C ASP A 222 6.62 -7.27 -18.28
N GLU A 223 6.27 -7.59 -19.50
CA GLU A 223 6.08 -8.98 -19.96
C GLU A 223 7.36 -9.82 -19.96
N ASN A 224 8.53 -9.19 -19.89
CA ASN A 224 9.83 -9.85 -19.82
C ASN A 224 10.32 -10.02 -18.37
N GLY A 225 9.58 -9.48 -17.40
CA GLY A 225 9.94 -9.48 -15.99
C GLY A 225 10.90 -8.35 -15.59
N GLU A 226 11.08 -7.34 -16.44
CA GLU A 226 11.86 -6.15 -16.10
C GLU A 226 11.06 -5.26 -15.14
N LEU A 227 11.72 -4.82 -14.07
CA LEU A 227 11.10 -4.00 -13.03
C LEU A 227 11.21 -2.51 -13.37
N TYR A 228 10.11 -1.80 -13.19
CA TYR A 228 10.01 -0.33 -13.29
C TYR A 228 9.46 0.23 -11.97
N TYR A 229 10.07 1.34 -11.50
CA TYR A 229 9.66 2.05 -10.27
C TYR A 229 9.93 3.54 -10.35
#